data_dbb4aa079a88b8b90619d248552e48ec
#
_entry.id   dbb4aa079a88b8b90619d248552e48ec
#
_cell.length_a   1.000
_cell.length_b   1.000
_cell.length_c   1.000
_cell.angle_alpha   90.00
_cell.angle_beta   90.00
_cell.angle_gamma   90.00
#
_symmetry.space_group_name_H-M   'P 1'
#
loop_
_entity.id
_entity.type
_entity.pdbx_description
1 polymer ?
#
loop_
_entity_poly.entity_id
_entity_poly.type
_entity_poly.pdbx_seq_one_letter_code
_entity_poly.pdbx_strand_id
1 'polypeptide(L)'
;MTIREFKEHVKTRKLLDTEEIHQFMDIMSNEARRITFQLNTTYHTPNEVRELLSELFGYRVPSSFRVFPPFYTDFGKNITIGEDVFINACCHFQDHGGITIGD
;
A
#
# COMPACT_ATOMS: atom_id res chain seq x y z
N MET A 1 17.28 3.43 -5.94
CA MET A 1 16.56 3.95 -4.76
C MET A 1 15.88 2.81 -4.03
N THR A 2 15.91 2.84 -2.72
CA THR A 2 15.21 1.86 -1.88
C THR A 2 13.91 2.44 -1.37
N ILE A 3 13.02 1.58 -0.85
CA ILE A 3 11.77 2.02 -0.22
C ILE A 3 12.10 2.95 0.96
N ARG A 4 13.10 2.61 1.76
CA ARG A 4 13.53 3.44 2.89
C ARG A 4 13.97 4.83 2.43
N GLU A 5 14.80 4.89 1.38
CA GLU A 5 15.27 6.15 0.82
C GLU A 5 14.11 7.01 0.31
N PHE A 6 13.15 6.37 -0.36
CA PHE A 6 11.96 7.07 -0.85
C PHE A 6 11.15 7.65 0.30
N LYS A 7 10.90 6.87 1.34
CA LYS A 7 10.14 7.33 2.50
C LYS A 7 10.82 8.49 3.21
N GLU A 8 12.16 8.45 3.34
CA GLU A 8 12.91 9.54 3.92
C GLU A 8 12.83 10.80 3.06
N HIS A 9 12.93 10.64 1.74
CA HIS A 9 12.80 11.74 0.81
C HIS A 9 11.45 12.45 0.95
N VAL A 10 10.37 11.69 1.00
CA VAL A 10 9.00 12.22 1.16
C VAL A 10 8.84 12.89 2.52
N LYS A 11 9.38 12.27 3.57
CA LYS A 11 9.27 12.76 4.94
C LYS A 11 9.92 14.15 5.10
N THR A 12 10.97 14.43 4.32
CA THR A 12 11.63 15.74 4.35
C THR A 12 10.95 16.76 3.44
N ARG A 13 9.83 16.38 2.82
CA ARG A 13 9.02 17.24 1.93
C ARG A 13 9.79 17.75 0.72
N LYS A 14 10.75 16.98 0.23
CA LYS A 14 11.46 17.28 -1.01
C LYS A 14 10.57 16.97 -2.20
N LEU A 15 10.79 17.69 -3.30
CA LEU A 15 10.05 17.45 -4.53
C LEU A 15 10.34 16.06 -5.09
N LEU A 16 9.31 15.44 -5.70
CA LEU A 16 9.42 14.16 -6.38
C LEU A 16 9.67 14.41 -7.86
N ASP A 17 10.80 15.05 -8.17
CA ASP A 17 11.04 15.63 -9.49
C ASP A 17 12.27 15.08 -10.23
N THR A 18 13.01 14.14 -9.64
CA THR A 18 14.13 13.52 -10.33
C THR A 18 13.69 12.32 -11.16
N GLU A 19 14.43 12.02 -12.21
CA GLU A 19 14.14 10.85 -13.04
C GLU A 19 14.28 9.56 -12.24
N GLU A 20 15.28 9.47 -11.37
CA GLU A 20 15.46 8.30 -10.49
C GLU A 20 14.22 8.07 -9.62
N ILE A 21 13.67 9.12 -9.04
CA ILE A 21 12.47 9.03 -8.21
C ILE A 21 11.27 8.59 -9.05
N HIS A 22 11.10 9.16 -10.25
CA HIS A 22 10.01 8.80 -11.14
C HIS A 22 10.10 7.33 -11.57
N GLN A 23 11.29 6.85 -11.91
CA GLN A 23 11.50 5.46 -12.27
C GLN A 23 11.18 4.53 -11.10
N PHE A 24 11.60 4.91 -9.89
CA PHE A 24 11.30 4.13 -8.69
C PHE A 24 9.80 4.08 -8.44
N MET A 25 9.10 5.22 -8.56
CA MET A 25 7.65 5.28 -8.38
C MET A 25 6.93 4.39 -9.40
N ASP A 26 7.38 4.40 -10.65
CA ASP A 26 6.78 3.55 -11.69
C ASP A 26 6.96 2.07 -11.38
N ILE A 27 8.14 1.66 -10.94
CA ILE A 27 8.42 0.27 -10.56
C ILE A 27 7.53 -0.13 -9.39
N MET A 28 7.43 0.69 -8.38
CA MET A 28 6.66 0.38 -7.18
C MET A 28 5.16 0.40 -7.45
N SER A 29 4.69 1.33 -8.29
CA SER A 29 3.28 1.37 -8.68
C SER A 29 2.91 0.12 -9.48
N ASN A 30 3.81 -0.34 -10.33
CA ASN A 30 3.58 -1.56 -11.10
C ASN A 30 3.52 -2.80 -10.19
N GLU A 31 4.37 -2.85 -9.18
CA GLU A 31 4.34 -3.91 -8.18
C GLU A 31 3.03 -3.86 -7.36
N ALA A 32 2.61 -2.68 -6.94
CA ALA A 32 1.34 -2.51 -6.22
C ALA A 32 0.17 -2.98 -7.09
N ARG A 33 0.18 -2.64 -8.38
CA ARG A 33 -0.88 -3.07 -9.31
C ARG A 33 -0.89 -4.58 -9.51
N ARG A 34 0.27 -5.22 -9.53
CA ARG A 34 0.32 -6.68 -9.61
C ARG A 34 -0.43 -7.32 -8.45
N ILE A 35 -0.19 -6.82 -7.26
CA ILE A 35 -0.81 -7.36 -6.04
C ILE A 35 -2.31 -7.01 -5.98
N THR A 36 -2.68 -5.75 -6.25
CA THR A 36 -4.08 -5.35 -6.20
C THR A 36 -4.90 -6.02 -7.30
N PHE A 37 -4.31 -6.25 -8.47
CA PHE A 37 -4.98 -7.02 -9.53
C PHE A 37 -5.32 -8.43 -9.04
N GLN A 38 -4.36 -9.11 -8.44
CA GLN A 38 -4.58 -10.44 -7.88
C GLN A 38 -5.66 -10.42 -6.81
N LEU A 39 -5.60 -9.44 -5.91
CA LEU A 39 -6.56 -9.28 -4.82
C LEU A 39 -7.98 -9.07 -5.35
N ASN A 40 -8.13 -8.25 -6.39
CA ASN A 40 -9.43 -7.73 -6.81
C ASN A 40 -10.13 -8.56 -7.87
N THR A 41 -9.45 -9.51 -8.51
CA THR A 41 -10.02 -10.23 -9.67
C THR A 41 -10.55 -11.62 -9.35
N THR A 42 -10.25 -12.15 -8.16
CA THR A 42 -10.80 -13.43 -7.72
C THR A 42 -11.19 -13.32 -6.26
N TYR A 43 -12.04 -14.26 -5.82
CA TYR A 43 -12.41 -14.31 -4.41
C TYR A 43 -11.25 -14.81 -3.57
N HIS A 44 -11.06 -14.20 -2.39
CA HIS A 44 -10.11 -14.63 -1.38
C HIS A 44 -10.79 -14.66 -0.02
N THR A 45 -10.38 -15.61 0.83
CA THR A 45 -10.83 -15.63 2.21
C THR A 45 -10.25 -14.43 2.97
N PRO A 46 -10.84 -14.05 4.12
CA PRO A 46 -10.27 -12.96 4.93
C PRO A 46 -8.79 -13.13 5.27
N ASN A 47 -8.35 -14.36 5.54
CA ASN A 47 -6.93 -14.61 5.80
C ASN A 47 -6.08 -14.38 4.55
N GLU A 48 -6.55 -14.83 3.40
CA GLU A 48 -5.85 -14.62 2.12
C GLU A 48 -5.76 -13.14 1.77
N VAL A 49 -6.82 -12.37 2.05
CA VAL A 49 -6.81 -10.93 1.85
C VAL A 49 -5.72 -10.28 2.70
N ARG A 50 -5.62 -10.66 3.99
CA ARG A 50 -4.59 -10.12 4.87
C ARG A 50 -3.18 -10.52 4.42
N GLU A 51 -3.01 -11.73 3.89
CA GLU A 51 -1.72 -12.16 3.32
C GLU A 51 -1.31 -11.27 2.15
N LEU A 52 -2.22 -11.03 1.21
CA LEU A 52 -1.94 -10.18 0.06
C LEU A 52 -1.66 -8.74 0.47
N LEU A 53 -2.40 -8.21 1.45
CA LEU A 53 -2.17 -6.86 1.94
C LEU A 53 -0.87 -6.75 2.72
N SER A 54 -0.47 -7.81 3.43
CA SER A 54 0.83 -7.83 4.09
C SER A 54 1.97 -7.76 3.08
N GLU A 55 1.84 -8.47 1.97
CA GLU A 55 2.80 -8.38 0.86
C GLU A 55 2.82 -6.98 0.27
N LEU A 56 1.64 -6.41 0.03
CA LEU A 56 1.49 -5.08 -0.56
C LEU A 56 2.10 -4.01 0.34
N PHE A 57 1.78 -4.04 1.63
CA PHE A 57 2.24 -3.01 2.58
C PHE A 57 3.69 -3.21 3.02
N GLY A 58 4.21 -4.41 2.88
CA GLY A 58 5.59 -4.70 3.24
C GLY A 58 5.80 -5.03 4.72
N TYR A 59 4.72 -5.29 5.45
CA TYR A 59 4.79 -5.74 6.85
C TYR A 59 3.55 -6.56 7.17
N ARG A 60 3.59 -7.32 8.25
CA ARG A 60 2.45 -8.14 8.68
C ARG A 60 1.34 -7.26 9.23
N VAL A 61 0.18 -7.23 8.55
CA VAL A 61 -0.95 -6.45 9.04
C VAL A 61 -1.56 -7.12 10.27
N PRO A 62 -2.20 -6.34 11.17
CA PRO A 62 -2.85 -6.91 12.34
C PRO A 62 -3.93 -7.92 11.96
N SER A 63 -4.12 -8.95 12.79
CA SER A 63 -5.15 -9.96 12.56
C SER A 63 -6.56 -9.38 12.65
N SER A 64 -6.72 -8.23 13.28
CA SER A 64 -7.99 -7.51 13.39
C SER A 64 -8.31 -6.67 12.16
N PHE A 65 -7.37 -6.56 11.21
CA PHE A 65 -7.55 -5.76 10.00
C PHE A 65 -8.52 -6.46 9.04
N ARG A 66 -9.53 -5.71 8.61
CA ARG A 66 -10.55 -6.23 7.69
C ARG A 66 -10.68 -5.30 6.50
N VAL A 67 -10.69 -5.88 5.30
CA VAL A 67 -10.84 -5.13 4.06
C VAL A 67 -11.80 -5.90 3.16
N PHE A 68 -12.73 -5.17 2.55
CA PHE A 68 -13.57 -5.72 1.50
C PHE A 68 -13.01 -5.27 0.16
N PRO A 69 -12.46 -6.20 -0.65
CA PRO A 69 -12.03 -5.84 -2.01
C PRO A 69 -13.23 -5.40 -2.86
N PRO A 70 -13.03 -4.61 -3.92
CA PRO A 70 -11.73 -4.20 -4.44
C PRO A 70 -11.07 -3.08 -3.64
N PHE A 71 -9.75 -3.14 -3.57
CA PHE A 71 -8.91 -2.16 -2.88
C PHE A 71 -7.81 -1.70 -3.83
N TYR A 72 -7.55 -0.40 -3.88
CA TYR A 72 -6.57 0.18 -4.79
C TYR A 72 -5.59 1.07 -4.03
N THR A 73 -4.34 1.03 -4.45
CA THR A 73 -3.32 1.95 -3.94
C THR A 73 -2.22 2.13 -5.00
N ASP A 74 -1.55 3.27 -4.95
CA ASP A 74 -0.53 3.58 -5.95
C ASP A 74 0.85 3.06 -5.59
N PHE A 75 1.17 2.98 -4.31
CA PHE A 75 2.51 2.60 -3.85
C PHE A 75 2.45 1.39 -2.90
N GLY A 76 1.58 1.46 -1.91
CA GLY A 76 1.33 0.39 -0.96
C GLY A 76 2.31 0.32 0.20
N LYS A 77 3.52 0.84 0.05
CA LYS A 77 4.58 0.66 1.05
C LYS A 77 4.66 1.78 2.08
N ASN A 78 3.72 2.73 2.04
CA ASN A 78 3.71 3.85 2.98
C ASN A 78 2.35 4.00 3.66
N ILE A 79 1.72 2.88 3.96
CA ILE A 79 0.45 2.80 4.67
C ILE A 79 0.70 2.12 6.02
N THR A 80 0.28 2.78 7.08
CA THR A 80 0.38 2.24 8.45
C THR A 80 -1.03 2.02 9.00
N ILE A 81 -1.33 0.81 9.44
CA ILE A 81 -2.65 0.41 9.91
C ILE A 81 -2.59 0.11 11.41
N GLY A 82 -3.48 0.71 12.19
CA GLY A 82 -3.65 0.42 13.60
C GLY A 82 -4.47 -0.84 13.86
N GLU A 83 -4.99 -0.99 15.05
CA GLU A 83 -5.81 -2.15 15.43
C GLU A 83 -7.28 -1.90 15.10
N ASP A 84 -8.00 -2.99 14.83
CA ASP A 84 -9.45 -2.98 14.57
C ASP A 84 -9.88 -2.05 13.45
N VAL A 85 -9.03 -1.90 12.42
CA VAL A 85 -9.34 -1.08 11.27
C VAL A 85 -10.17 -1.87 10.26
N PHE A 86 -11.19 -1.22 9.71
CA PHE A 86 -12.00 -1.77 8.62
C PHE A 86 -11.98 -0.80 7.44
N ILE A 87 -11.69 -1.33 6.25
CA ILE A 87 -11.73 -0.56 5.01
C ILE A 87 -12.79 -1.18 4.11
N ASN A 88 -13.78 -0.39 3.73
CA ASN A 88 -14.85 -0.85 2.87
C ASN A 88 -14.39 -0.95 1.42
N ALA A 89 -15.22 -1.55 0.58
CA ALA A 89 -14.91 -1.79 -0.83
C ALA A 89 -14.72 -0.49 -1.61
N CYS A 90 -13.92 -0.56 -2.66
CA CYS A 90 -13.71 0.52 -3.62
C CYS A 90 -12.96 1.73 -3.07
N CYS A 91 -12.18 1.55 -2.01
CA CYS A 91 -11.28 2.61 -1.53
C CYS A 91 -10.01 2.66 -2.36
N HIS A 92 -9.50 3.87 -2.60
CA HIS A 92 -8.25 4.07 -3.31
C HIS A 92 -7.36 5.00 -2.49
N PHE A 93 -6.16 4.54 -2.17
CA PHE A 93 -5.20 5.30 -1.36
C PHE A 93 -4.00 5.72 -2.21
N GLN A 94 -3.77 7.03 -2.28
CA GLN A 94 -2.53 7.57 -2.87
C GLN A 94 -1.54 7.76 -1.72
N ASP A 95 -0.69 6.78 -1.50
CA ASP A 95 0.11 6.69 -0.29
C ASP A 95 1.59 7.08 -0.47
N HIS A 96 1.96 7.73 -1.57
CA HIS A 96 3.36 8.16 -1.76
C HIS A 96 3.83 9.07 -0.63
N GLY A 97 2.95 9.95 -0.15
CA GLY A 97 3.24 10.85 0.96
C GLY A 97 3.03 10.27 2.35
N GLY A 98 2.54 9.03 2.42
CA GLY A 98 2.27 8.38 3.70
C GLY A 98 0.84 8.51 4.15
N ILE A 99 0.25 7.39 4.58
CA ILE A 99 -1.10 7.33 5.14
C ILE A 99 -1.03 6.51 6.42
N THR A 100 -1.57 7.07 7.50
CA THR A 100 -1.70 6.35 8.78
C THR A 100 -3.16 6.30 9.16
N ILE A 101 -3.66 5.08 9.41
CA ILE A 101 -5.04 4.87 9.86
C ILE A 101 -4.96 4.33 11.29
N GLY A 102 -5.50 5.12 12.22
CA GLY A 102 -5.49 4.76 13.63
C GLY A 102 -6.62 3.83 14.01
N ASP A 103 -6.52 3.34 15.22
CA ASP A 103 -7.55 2.47 15.80
C ASP A 103 -8.91 3.20 15.89
#